data_9a7a6a03baa0bcc05c668de98dc574f5
#
_entry.id   9a7a6a03baa0bcc05c668de98dc574f5
#
_cell.length_a   1.000
_cell.length_b   1.000
_cell.length_c   1.000
_cell.angle_alpha   90.00
_cell.angle_beta   90.00
_cell.angle_gamma   90.00
#
_symmetry.space_group_name_H-M   'P 1'
#
loop_
_entity.id
_entity.type
_entity.pdbx_description
1 polymer ?
#
loop_
_entity_poly.entity_id
_entity_poly.type
_entity_poly.pdbx_seq_one_letter_code
_entity_poly.pdbx_strand_id
1 'polypeptide(L)'
;MIGSLDPDQNEREQRILKETREHGATPEAVRLFRALVLAHYRAHGRDLPWRQTTDPYRILVSEIMLQQTQVERVAVKYPEFIDRFPDFASLARAPQGDILLAWQGMGYNRRALALKRTAERVVDDYGGRLPADVETLATFPGIGRATAAAICAYAFNMPVAYIETNIRRVFIHFFFQDREGVRDDEILVLVEQTLDRENPREWYGALMDYGSILKKRTANPNRRSASYSRQSRFEGSDRQIRGRLLALVLAEGAVTGEEAAARVAADPGRARRILDDLVREGFVAESEGTYTCRSGRDDLDRRRDEGRCDGVADAVRAECVGLDDRDAVDGDAPVGRPHDDTRPEARPDGGDGPEIL
;
A
#
# COMPACT_ATOMS: atom_id res chain seq x y z
N MET A 1 21.73 12.51 4.66
CA MET A 1 21.34 12.98 3.31
C MET A 1 20.78 11.79 2.54
N ILE A 2 19.49 11.51 2.69
CA ILE A 2 18.78 10.40 2.03
C ILE A 2 18.02 11.03 0.86
N GLY A 3 18.46 10.83 -0.40
CA GLY A 3 17.66 11.21 -1.56
C GLY A 3 18.36 11.78 -2.79
N SER A 4 19.69 11.93 -2.81
CA SER A 4 20.41 12.32 -4.04
C SER A 4 21.18 11.10 -4.60
N LEU A 5 21.16 10.93 -5.91
CA LEU A 5 22.16 10.07 -6.58
C LEU A 5 23.54 10.72 -6.43
N ASP A 6 24.58 9.91 -6.43
CA ASP A 6 25.92 10.45 -6.60
C ASP A 6 26.07 11.02 -8.04
N PRO A 7 27.09 11.88 -8.28
CA PRO A 7 27.29 12.49 -9.59
C PRO A 7 27.38 11.50 -10.74
N ASP A 8 28.05 10.37 -10.55
CA ASP A 8 28.20 9.32 -11.57
C ASP A 8 26.86 8.63 -11.88
N GLN A 9 26.09 8.32 -10.86
CA GLN A 9 24.73 7.77 -11.04
C GLN A 9 23.79 8.76 -11.77
N ASN A 10 23.91 10.05 -11.46
CA ASN A 10 23.12 11.08 -12.14
C ASN A 10 23.50 11.22 -13.62
N GLU A 11 24.79 11.19 -13.96
CA GLU A 11 25.26 11.21 -15.35
C GLU A 11 24.76 9.98 -16.14
N ARG A 12 24.82 8.80 -15.52
CA ARG A 12 24.26 7.56 -16.12
C ARG A 12 22.76 7.65 -16.34
N GLU A 13 22.03 8.20 -15.37
CA GLU A 13 20.58 8.44 -15.51
C GLU A 13 20.27 9.33 -16.71
N GLN A 14 20.97 10.47 -16.86
CA GLN A 14 20.78 11.39 -17.99
C GLN A 14 21.12 10.73 -19.33
N ARG A 15 22.17 9.91 -19.38
CA ARG A 15 22.52 9.14 -20.60
C ARG A 15 21.39 8.18 -20.99
N ILE A 16 20.79 7.46 -20.03
CA ILE A 16 19.67 6.54 -20.31
C ILE A 16 18.46 7.33 -20.78
N LEU A 17 18.12 8.44 -20.11
CA LEU A 17 17.00 9.30 -20.48
C LEU A 17 17.14 9.85 -21.90
N LYS A 18 18.36 10.20 -22.33
CA LYS A 18 18.63 10.64 -23.70
C LYS A 18 18.46 9.47 -24.67
N GLU A 19 19.09 8.34 -24.42
CA GLU A 19 19.05 7.14 -25.28
C GLU A 19 17.61 6.67 -25.48
N THR A 20 16.83 6.57 -24.39
CA THR A 20 15.44 6.12 -24.47
C THR A 20 14.51 7.11 -25.18
N ARG A 21 14.80 8.41 -25.09
CA ARG A 21 14.05 9.46 -25.82
C ARG A 21 14.32 9.39 -27.32
N GLU A 22 15.56 9.20 -27.72
CA GLU A 22 15.97 9.21 -29.12
C GLU A 22 15.68 7.87 -29.84
N HIS A 23 15.85 6.75 -29.15
CA HIS A 23 15.86 5.41 -29.75
C HIS A 23 14.88 4.42 -29.12
N GLY A 24 14.18 4.80 -28.04
CA GLY A 24 13.28 3.89 -27.31
C GLY A 24 14.03 2.85 -26.47
N ALA A 25 13.38 1.72 -26.20
CA ALA A 25 13.92 0.64 -25.38
C ALA A 25 14.87 -0.28 -26.18
N THR A 26 15.96 0.28 -26.66
CA THR A 26 17.01 -0.52 -27.34
C THR A 26 17.67 -1.51 -26.37
N PRO A 27 18.31 -2.59 -26.87
CA PRO A 27 19.09 -3.48 -26.01
C PRO A 27 20.15 -2.76 -25.17
N GLU A 28 20.78 -1.72 -25.71
CA GLU A 28 21.74 -0.88 -24.99
C GLU A 28 21.06 -0.06 -23.88
N ALA A 29 19.94 0.59 -24.16
CA ALA A 29 19.16 1.32 -23.15
C ALA A 29 18.74 0.39 -22.00
N VAL A 30 18.24 -0.80 -22.30
CA VAL A 30 17.88 -1.82 -21.32
C VAL A 30 19.08 -2.24 -20.45
N ARG A 31 20.22 -2.49 -21.10
CA ARG A 31 21.46 -2.85 -20.39
C ARG A 31 21.93 -1.74 -19.44
N LEU A 32 21.95 -0.49 -19.89
CA LEU A 32 22.34 0.67 -19.08
C LEU A 32 21.37 0.88 -17.92
N PHE A 33 20.06 0.79 -18.18
CA PHE A 33 19.02 0.90 -17.18
C PHE A 33 19.17 -0.15 -16.07
N ARG A 34 19.31 -1.43 -16.43
CA ARG A 34 19.54 -2.50 -15.46
C ARG A 34 20.79 -2.27 -14.62
N ALA A 35 21.90 -1.86 -15.26
CA ALA A 35 23.14 -1.58 -14.56
C ALA A 35 23.00 -0.44 -13.55
N LEU A 36 22.30 0.64 -13.90
CA LEU A 36 22.05 1.77 -13.00
C LEU A 36 21.21 1.36 -11.79
N VAL A 37 20.08 0.71 -12.01
CA VAL A 37 19.14 0.31 -10.97
C VAL A 37 19.78 -0.67 -9.97
N LEU A 38 20.52 -1.67 -10.47
CA LEU A 38 21.24 -2.62 -9.63
C LEU A 38 22.43 -1.99 -8.89
N ALA A 39 23.20 -1.10 -9.54
CA ALA A 39 24.29 -0.40 -8.88
C ALA A 39 23.78 0.46 -7.72
N HIS A 40 22.67 1.16 -7.94
CA HIS A 40 22.01 1.93 -6.88
C HIS A 40 21.58 1.05 -5.71
N TYR A 41 20.93 -0.08 -5.99
CA TYR A 41 20.48 -1.02 -4.96
C TYR A 41 21.63 -1.59 -4.14
N ARG A 42 22.74 -1.97 -4.79
CA ARG A 42 23.92 -2.50 -4.10
C ARG A 42 24.61 -1.48 -3.19
N ALA A 43 24.56 -0.21 -3.57
CA ALA A 43 25.15 0.87 -2.78
C ALA A 43 24.23 1.42 -1.68
N HIS A 44 22.91 1.44 -1.90
CA HIS A 44 21.94 2.17 -1.08
C HIS A 44 20.66 1.37 -0.78
N GLY A 45 20.64 0.07 -1.02
CA GLY A 45 19.48 -0.80 -0.77
C GLY A 45 19.01 -0.69 0.67
N ARG A 46 17.68 -0.56 0.86
CA ARG A 46 17.09 -0.45 2.20
C ARG A 46 17.15 -1.78 2.91
N ASP A 47 17.61 -1.74 4.15
CA ASP A 47 17.58 -2.89 5.05
C ASP A 47 16.19 -3.00 5.69
N LEU A 48 15.37 -3.92 5.17
CA LEU A 48 13.99 -4.12 5.60
C LEU A 48 13.81 -5.56 6.10
N PRO A 49 13.11 -5.78 7.23
CA PRO A 49 13.01 -7.11 7.86
C PRO A 49 12.54 -8.23 6.91
N TRP A 50 11.58 -7.93 6.04
CA TRP A 50 11.04 -8.89 5.07
C TRP A 50 11.96 -9.15 3.85
N ARG A 51 13.05 -8.39 3.70
CA ARG A 51 14.07 -8.64 2.67
C ARG A 51 15.16 -9.61 3.12
N GLN A 52 15.24 -9.85 4.45
CA GLN A 52 16.20 -10.76 5.05
C GLN A 52 15.72 -12.22 5.10
N THR A 53 14.55 -12.50 4.53
CA THR A 53 13.93 -13.82 4.54
C THR A 53 13.42 -14.23 3.17
N THR A 54 13.33 -15.54 2.97
CA THR A 54 12.66 -16.15 1.82
C THR A 54 11.48 -17.01 2.25
N ASP A 55 11.14 -16.99 3.53
CA ASP A 55 10.00 -17.72 4.09
C ASP A 55 8.70 -17.22 3.44
N PRO A 56 7.92 -18.10 2.78
CA PRO A 56 6.72 -17.69 2.05
C PRO A 56 5.64 -17.08 2.95
N TYR A 57 5.53 -17.51 4.20
CA TYR A 57 4.61 -16.92 5.16
C TYR A 57 4.99 -15.47 5.47
N ARG A 58 6.26 -15.27 5.83
CA ARG A 58 6.80 -13.95 6.17
C ARG A 58 6.72 -12.97 5.01
N ILE A 59 6.98 -13.44 3.80
CA ILE A 59 6.83 -12.64 2.56
C ILE A 59 5.36 -12.30 2.33
N LEU A 60 4.44 -13.26 2.42
CA LEU A 60 3.01 -13.01 2.28
C LEU A 60 2.53 -11.93 3.25
N VAL A 61 2.89 -12.03 4.53
CA VAL A 61 2.50 -11.05 5.56
C VAL A 61 2.99 -9.65 5.17
N SER A 62 4.28 -9.52 4.79
CA SER A 62 4.83 -8.22 4.40
C SER A 62 4.14 -7.63 3.16
N GLU A 63 3.87 -8.44 2.13
CA GLU A 63 3.22 -7.98 0.90
C GLU A 63 1.78 -7.49 1.17
N ILE A 64 1.04 -8.17 2.04
CA ILE A 64 -0.29 -7.71 2.45
C ILE A 64 -0.21 -6.46 3.32
N MET A 65 0.76 -6.35 4.23
CA MET A 65 0.96 -5.16 5.06
C MET A 65 1.34 -3.94 4.23
N LEU A 66 2.14 -4.11 3.20
CA LEU A 66 2.61 -3.03 2.32
C LEU A 66 1.54 -2.50 1.36
N GLN A 67 0.41 -3.19 1.16
CA GLN A 67 -0.68 -2.68 0.35
C GLN A 67 -1.19 -1.35 0.90
N GLN A 68 -0.95 -0.23 0.19
CA GLN A 68 -1.38 1.12 0.55
C GLN A 68 -0.94 1.59 1.96
N THR A 69 0.18 1.06 2.48
CA THR A 69 0.76 1.44 3.76
C THR A 69 2.22 1.89 3.58
N GLN A 70 2.63 2.90 4.31
CA GLN A 70 4.00 3.39 4.28
C GLN A 70 4.96 2.35 4.84
N VAL A 71 6.15 2.25 4.23
CA VAL A 71 7.18 1.26 4.58
C VAL A 71 7.62 1.40 6.04
N GLU A 72 7.77 2.62 6.51
CA GLU A 72 8.21 2.93 7.88
C GLU A 72 7.23 2.37 8.92
N ARG A 73 5.95 2.47 8.66
CA ARG A 73 4.91 1.91 9.54
C ARG A 73 4.93 0.38 9.52
N VAL A 74 5.10 -0.22 8.35
CA VAL A 74 5.22 -1.68 8.23
C VAL A 74 6.49 -2.18 8.92
N ALA A 75 7.60 -1.47 8.82
CA ALA A 75 8.87 -1.85 9.45
C ALA A 75 8.77 -1.96 10.98
N VAL A 76 7.90 -1.16 11.61
CA VAL A 76 7.60 -1.26 13.05
C VAL A 76 6.64 -2.41 13.36
N LYS A 77 5.53 -2.51 12.62
CA LYS A 77 4.44 -3.46 12.95
C LYS A 77 4.70 -4.90 12.48
N TYR A 78 5.49 -5.10 11.47
CA TYR A 78 5.77 -6.43 10.91
C TYR A 78 6.49 -7.36 11.91
N PRO A 79 7.56 -6.96 12.59
CA PRO A 79 8.20 -7.82 13.60
C PRO A 79 7.23 -8.22 14.72
N GLU A 80 6.46 -7.28 15.26
CA GLU A 80 5.47 -7.53 16.32
C GLU A 80 4.40 -8.56 15.88
N PHE A 81 3.95 -8.44 14.62
CA PHE A 81 2.97 -9.34 14.05
C PHE A 81 3.53 -10.76 13.83
N ILE A 82 4.76 -10.86 13.30
CA ILE A 82 5.43 -12.15 13.09
C ILE A 82 5.75 -12.85 14.42
N ASP A 83 6.15 -12.12 15.45
CA ASP A 83 6.41 -12.67 16.79
C ASP A 83 5.12 -13.24 17.40
N ARG A 84 3.99 -12.56 17.22
CA ARG A 84 2.69 -13.00 17.72
C ARG A 84 2.10 -14.15 16.90
N PHE A 85 2.28 -14.15 15.60
CA PHE A 85 1.77 -15.16 14.67
C PHE A 85 2.92 -15.62 13.76
N PRO A 86 3.74 -16.58 14.20
CA PRO A 86 4.99 -16.94 13.53
C PRO A 86 4.80 -17.75 12.24
N ASP A 87 3.65 -18.36 12.01
CA ASP A 87 3.35 -19.23 10.88
C ASP A 87 1.87 -19.25 10.48
N PHE A 88 1.54 -19.90 9.37
CA PHE A 88 0.17 -20.05 8.89
C PHE A 88 -0.75 -20.71 9.91
N ALA A 89 -0.26 -21.70 10.64
CA ALA A 89 -1.08 -22.47 11.58
C ALA A 89 -1.45 -21.62 12.81
N SER A 90 -0.53 -20.83 13.34
CA SER A 90 -0.78 -19.90 14.45
C SER A 90 -1.75 -18.81 14.04
N LEU A 91 -1.57 -18.21 12.86
CA LEU A 91 -2.46 -17.17 12.35
C LEU A 91 -3.88 -17.71 12.03
N ALA A 92 -3.98 -18.90 11.45
CA ALA A 92 -5.27 -19.53 11.16
C ALA A 92 -6.08 -19.81 12.44
N ARG A 93 -5.42 -20.26 13.50
CA ARG A 93 -6.06 -20.55 14.80
C ARG A 93 -6.34 -19.31 15.66
N ALA A 94 -5.68 -18.19 15.36
CA ALA A 94 -5.79 -16.99 16.18
C ALA A 94 -7.23 -16.43 16.17
N PRO A 95 -7.75 -15.97 17.31
CA PRO A 95 -9.01 -15.24 17.36
C PRO A 95 -8.95 -13.99 16.47
N GLN A 96 -10.07 -13.67 15.80
CA GLN A 96 -10.13 -12.51 14.90
C GLN A 96 -9.79 -11.21 15.63
N GLY A 97 -10.27 -11.06 16.89
CA GLY A 97 -10.00 -9.89 17.72
C GLY A 97 -8.51 -9.68 17.95
N ASP A 98 -7.76 -10.75 18.19
CA ASP A 98 -6.31 -10.69 18.41
C ASP A 98 -5.55 -10.25 17.15
N ILE A 99 -5.99 -10.71 16.00
CA ILE A 99 -5.40 -10.30 14.71
C ILE A 99 -5.69 -8.82 14.45
N LEU A 100 -6.92 -8.36 14.71
CA LEU A 100 -7.31 -6.96 14.53
C LEU A 100 -6.59 -6.03 15.52
N LEU A 101 -6.35 -6.46 16.76
CA LEU A 101 -5.54 -5.74 17.74
C LEU A 101 -4.08 -5.61 17.27
N ALA A 102 -3.46 -6.70 16.81
CA ALA A 102 -2.11 -6.65 16.25
C ALA A 102 -2.00 -5.81 14.97
N TRP A 103 -3.11 -5.65 14.23
CA TRP A 103 -3.18 -4.85 13.00
C TRP A 103 -3.48 -3.37 13.23
N GLN A 104 -3.73 -2.94 14.47
CA GLN A 104 -4.02 -1.54 14.76
C GLN A 104 -2.93 -0.59 14.25
N GLY A 105 -3.34 0.58 13.78
CA GLY A 105 -2.42 1.56 13.17
C GLY A 105 -2.08 1.28 11.70
N MET A 106 -2.33 0.09 11.17
CA MET A 106 -2.05 -0.25 9.76
C MET A 106 -3.09 0.27 8.75
N GLY A 107 -4.33 0.51 9.22
CA GLY A 107 -5.45 0.86 8.35
C GLY A 107 -5.88 -0.28 7.42
N TYR A 108 -6.93 -0.02 6.62
CA TYR A 108 -7.46 -1.02 5.67
C TYR A 108 -7.64 -2.41 6.28
N ASN A 109 -8.34 -2.48 7.40
CA ASN A 109 -8.45 -3.66 8.28
C ASN A 109 -9.01 -4.92 7.58
N ARG A 110 -9.72 -4.77 6.44
CA ARG A 110 -10.12 -5.91 5.60
C ARG A 110 -8.94 -6.81 5.20
N ARG A 111 -7.72 -6.24 5.10
CA ARG A 111 -6.50 -7.01 4.80
C ARG A 111 -6.13 -7.98 5.92
N ALA A 112 -6.32 -7.60 7.18
CA ALA A 112 -6.11 -8.48 8.32
C ALA A 112 -7.01 -9.71 8.27
N LEU A 113 -8.31 -9.51 7.97
CA LEU A 113 -9.26 -10.62 7.81
C LEU A 113 -8.98 -11.45 6.56
N ALA A 114 -8.55 -10.81 5.47
CA ALA A 114 -8.14 -11.51 4.26
C ALA A 114 -6.91 -12.38 4.53
N LEU A 115 -5.92 -11.86 5.26
CA LEU A 115 -4.70 -12.58 5.65
C LEU A 115 -5.03 -13.80 6.53
N LYS A 116 -5.95 -13.64 7.52
CA LYS A 116 -6.44 -14.78 8.33
C LYS A 116 -7.06 -15.86 7.45
N ARG A 117 -8.01 -15.49 6.59
CA ARG A 117 -8.67 -16.46 5.68
C ARG A 117 -7.70 -17.10 4.70
N THR A 118 -6.68 -16.37 4.27
CA THR A 118 -5.58 -16.92 3.46
C THR A 118 -4.79 -17.96 4.27
N ALA A 119 -4.49 -17.69 5.55
CA ALA A 119 -3.80 -18.65 6.41
C ALA A 119 -4.63 -19.91 6.65
N GLU A 120 -5.93 -19.76 6.91
CA GLU A 120 -6.88 -20.89 7.04
C GLU A 120 -6.85 -21.76 5.78
N ARG A 121 -7.00 -21.14 4.60
CA ARG A 121 -6.97 -21.85 3.32
C ARG A 121 -5.64 -22.54 3.06
N VAL A 122 -4.50 -21.92 3.40
CA VAL A 122 -3.17 -22.55 3.26
C VAL A 122 -3.06 -23.79 4.15
N VAL A 123 -3.58 -23.74 5.38
CA VAL A 123 -3.56 -24.88 6.30
C VAL A 123 -4.49 -26.00 5.79
N ASP A 124 -5.72 -25.65 5.43
CA ASP A 124 -6.78 -26.61 5.14
C ASP A 124 -6.61 -27.25 3.75
N ASP A 125 -6.31 -26.45 2.72
CA ASP A 125 -6.29 -26.92 1.34
C ASP A 125 -4.88 -27.30 0.84
N TYR A 126 -3.82 -26.74 1.47
CA TYR A 126 -2.44 -26.87 0.99
C TYR A 126 -1.47 -27.44 2.03
N GLY A 127 -1.99 -28.02 3.12
CA GLY A 127 -1.18 -28.67 4.15
C GLY A 127 -0.14 -27.73 4.80
N GLY A 128 -0.47 -26.46 4.95
CA GLY A 128 0.39 -25.44 5.55
C GLY A 128 1.50 -24.89 4.64
N ARG A 129 1.51 -25.23 3.35
CA ARG A 129 2.50 -24.77 2.36
C ARG A 129 1.87 -23.81 1.37
N LEU A 130 2.42 -22.59 1.27
CA LEU A 130 1.95 -21.63 0.27
C LEU A 130 2.26 -22.12 -1.15
N PRO A 131 1.28 -22.18 -2.07
CA PRO A 131 1.53 -22.59 -3.45
C PRO A 131 2.40 -21.58 -4.19
N ALA A 132 3.37 -22.06 -4.97
CA ALA A 132 4.26 -21.24 -5.81
C ALA A 132 3.66 -21.05 -7.21
N ASP A 133 2.43 -20.51 -7.28
CA ASP A 133 1.72 -20.29 -8.54
C ASP A 133 0.87 -19.02 -8.48
N VAL A 134 1.09 -18.12 -9.45
CA VAL A 134 0.44 -16.80 -9.50
C VAL A 134 -1.08 -16.91 -9.64
N GLU A 135 -1.56 -17.82 -10.49
CA GLU A 135 -3.00 -17.95 -10.75
C GLU A 135 -3.71 -18.50 -9.52
N THR A 136 -3.13 -19.50 -8.87
CA THR A 136 -3.64 -20.06 -7.62
C THR A 136 -3.65 -18.99 -6.51
N LEU A 137 -2.54 -18.28 -6.29
CA LEU A 137 -2.45 -17.22 -5.28
C LEU A 137 -3.42 -16.08 -5.52
N ALA A 138 -3.68 -15.72 -6.78
CA ALA A 138 -4.63 -14.68 -7.13
C ALA A 138 -6.10 -15.03 -6.79
N THR A 139 -6.39 -16.31 -6.48
CA THR A 139 -7.71 -16.74 -5.98
C THR A 139 -7.87 -16.58 -4.47
N PHE A 140 -6.80 -16.24 -3.75
CA PHE A 140 -6.82 -16.11 -2.29
C PHE A 140 -7.40 -14.76 -1.86
N PRO A 141 -8.06 -14.70 -0.69
CA PRO A 141 -8.66 -13.46 -0.21
C PRO A 141 -7.63 -12.30 -0.11
N GLY A 142 -7.93 -11.16 -0.73
CA GLY A 142 -7.09 -9.97 -0.66
C GLY A 142 -5.79 -10.03 -1.49
N ILE A 143 -5.61 -11.06 -2.28
CA ILE A 143 -4.45 -11.25 -3.16
C ILE A 143 -4.88 -11.06 -4.62
N GLY A 144 -4.51 -9.91 -5.20
CA GLY A 144 -4.64 -9.68 -6.64
C GLY A 144 -3.43 -10.23 -7.42
N ARG A 145 -3.52 -10.28 -8.76
CA ARG A 145 -2.44 -10.78 -9.63
C ARG A 145 -1.07 -10.13 -9.34
N ALA A 146 -1.03 -8.81 -9.13
CA ALA A 146 0.24 -8.12 -8.82
C ALA A 146 0.83 -8.57 -7.48
N THR A 147 0.01 -8.71 -6.43
CA THR A 147 0.45 -9.22 -5.13
C THR A 147 0.88 -10.69 -5.22
N ALA A 148 0.14 -11.53 -5.96
CA ALA A 148 0.50 -12.92 -6.20
C ALA A 148 1.85 -13.05 -6.89
N ALA A 149 2.08 -12.25 -7.94
CA ALA A 149 3.35 -12.22 -8.67
C ALA A 149 4.51 -11.71 -7.81
N ALA A 150 4.28 -10.67 -6.97
CA ALA A 150 5.27 -10.19 -6.01
C ALA A 150 5.66 -11.29 -5.00
N ILE A 151 4.67 -12.01 -4.43
CA ILE A 151 4.92 -13.14 -3.54
C ILE A 151 5.75 -14.21 -4.26
N CYS A 152 5.40 -14.58 -5.50
CA CYS A 152 6.16 -15.54 -6.29
C CYS A 152 7.61 -15.09 -6.55
N ALA A 153 7.81 -13.83 -6.86
CA ALA A 153 9.15 -13.27 -7.07
C ALA A 153 9.97 -13.24 -5.78
N TYR A 154 9.38 -12.76 -4.67
CA TYR A 154 10.12 -12.60 -3.42
C TYR A 154 10.30 -13.90 -2.63
N ALA A 155 9.29 -14.76 -2.54
CA ALA A 155 9.38 -16.00 -1.79
C ALA A 155 10.08 -17.12 -2.58
N PHE A 156 9.76 -17.26 -3.85
CA PHE A 156 10.19 -18.40 -4.66
C PHE A 156 11.20 -18.05 -5.75
N ASN A 157 11.64 -16.78 -5.83
CA ASN A 157 12.54 -16.28 -6.86
C ASN A 157 12.06 -16.56 -8.30
N MET A 158 10.74 -16.53 -8.54
CA MET A 158 10.16 -16.80 -9.84
C MET A 158 10.22 -15.57 -10.76
N PRO A 159 10.64 -15.73 -12.03
CA PRO A 159 10.78 -14.63 -12.98
C PRO A 159 9.43 -14.25 -13.60
N VAL A 160 8.52 -13.75 -12.80
CA VAL A 160 7.18 -13.29 -13.19
C VAL A 160 7.15 -11.78 -13.35
N ALA A 161 6.55 -11.29 -14.45
CA ALA A 161 6.41 -9.85 -14.68
C ALA A 161 5.14 -9.32 -14.01
N TYR A 162 5.27 -8.20 -13.28
CA TYR A 162 4.15 -7.51 -12.67
C TYR A 162 4.44 -6.02 -12.49
N ILE A 163 3.40 -5.25 -12.24
CA ILE A 163 3.50 -3.80 -12.03
C ILE A 163 2.89 -3.44 -10.67
N GLU A 164 3.61 -2.63 -9.92
CA GLU A 164 3.13 -1.89 -8.77
C GLU A 164 3.56 -0.41 -8.86
N THR A 165 3.20 0.40 -7.90
CA THR A 165 3.36 1.85 -7.94
C THR A 165 4.80 2.33 -8.17
N ASN A 166 5.81 1.71 -7.54
CA ASN A 166 7.22 2.10 -7.70
C ASN A 166 7.79 1.61 -9.02
N ILE A 167 7.44 0.38 -9.43
CA ILE A 167 7.82 -0.18 -10.73
C ILE A 167 7.27 0.73 -11.83
N ARG A 168 5.97 1.03 -11.81
CA ARG A 168 5.33 1.96 -12.77
C ARG A 168 6.05 3.30 -12.83
N ARG A 169 6.38 3.88 -11.68
CA ARG A 169 7.10 5.16 -11.59
C ARG A 169 8.45 5.11 -12.30
N VAL A 170 9.22 4.06 -12.07
CA VAL A 170 10.54 3.87 -12.68
C VAL A 170 10.41 3.77 -14.19
N PHE A 171 9.51 2.92 -14.69
CA PHE A 171 9.35 2.73 -16.13
C PHE A 171 8.80 3.98 -16.84
N ILE A 172 7.82 4.67 -16.25
CA ILE A 172 7.33 5.93 -16.80
C ILE A 172 8.44 6.99 -16.83
N HIS A 173 9.29 7.05 -15.81
CA HIS A 173 10.41 7.99 -15.77
C HIS A 173 11.40 7.76 -16.90
N PHE A 174 11.82 6.52 -17.12
CA PHE A 174 12.87 6.21 -18.09
C PHE A 174 12.38 6.06 -19.53
N PHE A 175 11.22 5.47 -19.75
CA PHE A 175 10.79 5.04 -21.09
C PHE A 175 9.59 5.79 -21.66
N PHE A 176 8.90 6.60 -20.87
CA PHE A 176 7.71 7.33 -21.30
C PHE A 176 7.77 8.82 -20.91
N GLN A 177 8.93 9.46 -21.14
CA GLN A 177 9.24 10.81 -20.64
C GLN A 177 8.27 11.88 -21.11
N ASP A 178 7.88 11.83 -22.37
CA ASP A 178 7.07 12.86 -23.05
C ASP A 178 5.65 12.34 -23.37
N ARG A 179 5.21 11.27 -22.66
CA ARG A 179 3.90 10.66 -22.87
C ARG A 179 2.99 10.82 -21.67
N GLU A 180 1.72 11.12 -21.95
CA GLU A 180 0.61 11.10 -21.00
C GLU A 180 -0.30 9.90 -21.27
N GLY A 181 -1.10 9.49 -20.26
CA GLY A 181 -2.04 8.40 -20.40
C GLY A 181 -1.38 7.03 -20.60
N VAL A 182 -0.17 6.82 -20.06
CA VAL A 182 0.59 5.56 -20.21
C VAL A 182 -0.17 4.42 -19.54
N ARG A 183 -0.41 3.35 -20.30
CA ARG A 183 -1.16 2.19 -19.82
C ARG A 183 -0.22 1.13 -19.24
N ASP A 184 -0.75 0.34 -18.30
CA ASP A 184 0.02 -0.71 -17.64
C ASP A 184 0.44 -1.85 -18.59
N ASP A 185 -0.35 -2.15 -19.62
CA ASP A 185 0.03 -3.16 -20.62
C ASP A 185 1.28 -2.74 -21.43
N GLU A 186 1.45 -1.45 -21.74
CA GLU A 186 2.65 -0.94 -22.41
C GLU A 186 3.87 -1.02 -21.49
N ILE A 187 3.70 -0.72 -20.19
CA ILE A 187 4.77 -0.83 -19.19
C ILE A 187 5.16 -2.29 -18.99
N LEU A 188 4.19 -3.21 -18.97
CA LEU A 188 4.42 -4.63 -18.70
C LEU A 188 5.35 -5.27 -19.72
N VAL A 189 5.25 -4.87 -21.01
CA VAL A 189 6.18 -5.31 -22.05
C VAL A 189 7.63 -4.97 -21.70
N LEU A 190 7.88 -3.76 -21.20
CA LEU A 190 9.21 -3.32 -20.79
C LEU A 190 9.67 -3.99 -19.50
N VAL A 191 8.76 -4.23 -18.55
CA VAL A 191 9.08 -5.00 -17.34
C VAL A 191 9.56 -6.39 -17.71
N GLU A 192 8.86 -7.09 -18.64
CA GLU A 192 9.25 -8.41 -19.13
C GLU A 192 10.62 -8.39 -19.85
N GLN A 193 10.89 -7.37 -20.66
CA GLN A 193 12.18 -7.23 -21.37
C GLN A 193 13.36 -6.96 -20.45
N THR A 194 13.12 -6.24 -19.35
CA THR A 194 14.16 -5.84 -18.40
C THR A 194 14.34 -6.82 -17.25
N LEU A 195 13.44 -7.80 -17.10
CA LEU A 195 13.41 -8.73 -15.97
C LEU A 195 14.74 -9.51 -15.87
N ASP A 196 15.32 -9.52 -14.67
CA ASP A 196 16.40 -10.42 -14.33
C ASP A 196 15.81 -11.81 -14.00
N ARG A 197 15.95 -12.75 -14.93
CA ARG A 197 15.35 -14.07 -14.80
C ARG A 197 16.10 -15.00 -13.85
N GLU A 198 17.38 -14.68 -13.54
CA GLU A 198 18.18 -15.44 -12.58
C GLU A 198 17.92 -14.96 -11.15
N ASN A 199 17.83 -13.63 -10.96
CA ASN A 199 17.67 -13.01 -9.66
C ASN A 199 16.49 -12.02 -9.61
N PRO A 200 15.24 -12.46 -9.90
CA PRO A 200 14.07 -11.58 -9.92
C PRO A 200 13.81 -10.92 -8.57
N ARG A 201 14.11 -11.58 -7.45
CA ARG A 201 13.99 -11.00 -6.10
C ARG A 201 14.87 -9.77 -5.92
N GLU A 202 16.15 -9.84 -6.27
CA GLU A 202 17.08 -8.70 -6.21
C GLU A 202 16.63 -7.59 -7.15
N TRP A 203 16.24 -7.96 -8.38
CA TRP A 203 15.78 -7.02 -9.39
C TRP A 203 14.56 -6.20 -8.94
N TYR A 204 13.53 -6.85 -8.43
CA TYR A 204 12.35 -6.16 -7.93
C TYR A 204 12.65 -5.33 -6.68
N GLY A 205 13.49 -5.81 -5.77
CA GLY A 205 13.99 -5.02 -4.65
C GLY A 205 14.67 -3.74 -5.10
N ALA A 206 15.48 -3.82 -6.17
CA ALA A 206 16.17 -2.69 -6.76
C ALA A 206 15.20 -1.68 -7.41
N LEU A 207 14.20 -2.15 -8.16
CA LEU A 207 13.15 -1.31 -8.74
C LEU A 207 12.34 -0.58 -7.66
N MET A 208 11.98 -1.28 -6.57
CA MET A 208 11.25 -0.69 -5.44
C MET A 208 12.02 0.45 -4.78
N ASP A 209 13.34 0.29 -4.60
CA ASP A 209 14.18 1.30 -3.97
C ASP A 209 14.40 2.49 -4.90
N TYR A 210 14.69 2.22 -6.16
CA TYR A 210 14.84 3.29 -7.15
C TYR A 210 13.56 4.11 -7.33
N GLY A 211 12.40 3.45 -7.38
CA GLY A 211 11.09 4.10 -7.45
C GLY A 211 10.78 4.96 -6.22
N SER A 212 11.21 4.54 -5.04
CA SER A 212 11.06 5.30 -3.80
C SER A 212 11.89 6.60 -3.82
N ILE A 213 13.11 6.56 -4.39
CA ILE A 213 13.96 7.75 -4.56
C ILE A 213 13.39 8.70 -5.59
N LEU A 214 12.93 8.21 -6.72
CA LEU A 214 12.31 9.05 -7.75
C LEU A 214 11.15 9.87 -7.20
N LYS A 215 10.35 9.32 -6.29
CA LYS A 215 9.26 10.06 -5.62
C LYS A 215 9.76 11.32 -4.90
N LYS A 216 10.98 11.29 -4.36
CA LYS A 216 11.57 12.40 -3.60
C LYS A 216 12.32 13.42 -4.46
N ARG A 217 12.75 13.00 -5.66
CA ARG A 217 13.65 13.78 -6.53
C ARG A 217 12.96 14.46 -7.70
N THR A 218 11.85 13.90 -8.17
CA THR A 218 11.19 14.37 -9.38
C THR A 218 9.70 14.60 -9.13
N ALA A 219 9.06 15.41 -9.97
CA ALA A 219 7.60 15.41 -10.06
C ALA A 219 7.12 13.97 -10.30
N ASN A 220 6.10 13.54 -9.54
CA ASN A 220 5.66 12.14 -9.54
C ASN A 220 5.34 11.61 -10.95
N PRO A 221 6.16 10.75 -11.56
CA PRO A 221 5.93 10.25 -12.92
C PRO A 221 4.61 9.51 -13.08
N ASN A 222 4.08 8.92 -11.99
CA ASN A 222 2.79 8.21 -12.03
C ASN A 222 1.60 9.10 -12.42
N ARG A 223 1.72 10.43 -12.35
CA ARG A 223 0.69 11.35 -12.86
C ARG A 223 0.40 11.15 -14.34
N ARG A 224 1.38 10.66 -15.08
CA ARG A 224 1.28 10.34 -16.51
C ARG A 224 0.67 8.96 -16.81
N SER A 225 0.40 8.16 -15.78
CA SER A 225 -0.29 6.87 -15.95
C SER A 225 -1.77 7.06 -16.20
N ALA A 226 -2.33 6.26 -17.10
CA ALA A 226 -3.77 6.17 -17.34
C ALA A 226 -4.57 5.73 -16.09
N SER A 227 -3.93 4.97 -15.20
CA SER A 227 -4.53 4.47 -13.95
C SER A 227 -4.29 5.38 -12.74
N TYR A 228 -3.72 6.60 -12.93
CA TYR A 228 -3.44 7.48 -11.82
C TYR A 228 -4.72 8.01 -11.18
N SER A 229 -4.86 7.80 -9.87
CA SER A 229 -5.92 8.40 -9.07
C SER A 229 -5.35 9.00 -7.80
N ARG A 230 -5.84 10.17 -7.43
CA ARG A 230 -5.47 10.83 -6.17
C ARG A 230 -6.37 10.34 -5.05
N GLN A 231 -5.77 9.88 -3.97
CA GLN A 231 -6.52 9.48 -2.78
C GLN A 231 -7.16 10.71 -2.11
N SER A 232 -8.42 10.59 -1.66
CA SER A 232 -9.11 11.63 -0.91
C SER A 232 -8.45 11.88 0.45
N ARG A 233 -8.62 13.11 0.99
CA ARG A 233 -8.11 13.48 2.31
C ARG A 233 -8.57 12.50 3.38
N PHE A 234 -7.65 12.11 4.27
CA PHE A 234 -7.94 11.15 5.34
C PHE A 234 -8.70 11.78 6.50
N GLU A 235 -8.26 12.96 6.94
CA GLU A 235 -8.86 13.64 8.08
C GLU A 235 -10.32 14.01 7.85
N GLY A 236 -11.18 13.67 8.82
CA GLY A 236 -12.63 13.84 8.71
C GLY A 236 -13.34 12.84 7.79
N SER A 237 -12.61 11.91 7.16
CA SER A 237 -13.19 10.90 6.25
C SER A 237 -13.87 9.75 7.01
N ASP A 238 -14.74 9.03 6.32
CA ASP A 238 -15.34 7.78 6.85
C ASP A 238 -14.29 6.73 7.19
N ARG A 239 -13.15 6.74 6.49
CA ARG A 239 -12.00 5.85 6.77
C ARG A 239 -11.42 6.11 8.16
N GLN A 240 -11.28 7.37 8.56
CA GLN A 240 -10.78 7.74 9.88
C GLN A 240 -11.77 7.35 10.98
N ILE A 241 -13.05 7.73 10.82
CA ILE A 241 -14.11 7.41 11.77
C ILE A 241 -14.25 5.90 11.93
N ARG A 242 -14.24 5.16 10.84
CA ARG A 242 -14.28 3.69 10.82
C ARG A 242 -13.12 3.08 11.62
N GLY A 243 -11.90 3.59 11.43
CA GLY A 243 -10.73 3.13 12.18
C GLY A 243 -10.89 3.36 13.69
N ARG A 244 -11.37 4.55 14.09
CA ARG A 244 -11.62 4.90 15.49
C ARG A 244 -12.74 4.07 16.12
N LEU A 245 -13.84 3.86 15.40
CA LEU A 245 -14.95 3.02 15.86
C LEU A 245 -14.52 1.57 16.10
N LEU A 246 -13.79 0.98 15.15
CA LEU A 246 -13.29 -0.38 15.30
C LEU A 246 -12.30 -0.49 16.47
N ALA A 247 -11.36 0.46 16.61
CA ALA A 247 -10.43 0.50 17.73
C ALA A 247 -11.15 0.61 19.06
N LEU A 248 -12.21 1.41 19.14
CA LEU A 248 -13.02 1.56 20.34
C LEU A 248 -13.72 0.24 20.72
N VAL A 249 -14.37 -0.43 19.77
CA VAL A 249 -15.03 -1.73 20.03
C VAL A 249 -14.03 -2.79 20.49
N LEU A 250 -12.83 -2.81 19.89
CA LEU A 250 -11.76 -3.74 20.27
C LEU A 250 -11.23 -3.47 21.68
N ALA A 251 -11.14 -2.20 22.09
CA ALA A 251 -10.61 -1.80 23.39
C ALA A 251 -11.62 -2.04 24.53
N GLU A 252 -12.89 -1.72 24.30
CA GLU A 252 -13.93 -1.80 25.34
C GLU A 252 -14.61 -3.19 25.38
N GLY A 253 -14.42 -4.00 24.33
CA GLY A 253 -15.09 -5.30 24.16
C GLY A 253 -16.56 -5.17 23.76
N ALA A 254 -17.31 -4.22 24.32
CA ALA A 254 -18.69 -3.93 24.00
C ALA A 254 -18.97 -2.43 24.13
N VAL A 255 -19.73 -1.85 23.18
CA VAL A 255 -20.07 -0.42 23.19
C VAL A 255 -21.41 -0.21 22.49
N THR A 256 -22.25 0.69 23.01
CA THR A 256 -23.49 1.09 22.32
C THR A 256 -23.20 2.05 21.17
N GLY A 257 -24.11 2.11 20.18
CA GLY A 257 -23.95 3.02 19.04
C GLY A 257 -23.85 4.50 19.43
N GLU A 258 -24.59 4.92 20.48
CA GLU A 258 -24.56 6.30 21.00
C GLU A 258 -23.23 6.63 21.67
N GLU A 259 -22.76 5.74 22.55
CA GLU A 259 -21.46 5.89 23.21
C GLU A 259 -20.32 5.93 22.19
N ALA A 260 -20.37 5.03 21.18
CA ALA A 260 -19.37 4.98 20.13
C ALA A 260 -19.33 6.30 19.33
N ALA A 261 -20.49 6.85 18.95
CA ALA A 261 -20.58 8.12 18.24
C ALA A 261 -20.03 9.28 19.06
N ALA A 262 -20.39 9.36 20.34
CA ALA A 262 -19.91 10.41 21.26
C ALA A 262 -18.39 10.36 21.45
N ARG A 263 -17.82 9.16 21.67
CA ARG A 263 -16.39 8.96 21.95
C ARG A 263 -15.49 9.23 20.74
N VAL A 264 -15.96 8.97 19.51
CA VAL A 264 -15.21 9.29 18.30
C VAL A 264 -15.51 10.69 17.74
N ALA A 265 -16.36 11.47 18.43
CA ALA A 265 -16.79 12.80 18.02
C ALA A 265 -17.37 12.82 16.59
N ALA A 266 -18.21 11.85 16.26
CA ALA A 266 -18.86 11.73 14.96
C ALA A 266 -20.37 12.00 15.08
N ASP A 267 -20.97 12.45 13.99
CA ASP A 267 -22.42 12.51 13.86
C ASP A 267 -23.03 11.13 14.13
N PRO A 268 -24.08 11.00 14.99
CA PRO A 268 -24.65 9.72 15.38
C PRO A 268 -25.15 8.87 14.21
N GLY A 269 -25.80 9.50 13.22
CA GLY A 269 -26.29 8.80 12.02
C GLY A 269 -25.13 8.28 11.16
N ARG A 270 -24.07 9.07 11.04
CA ARG A 270 -22.84 8.68 10.33
C ARG A 270 -22.10 7.54 11.04
N ALA A 271 -21.96 7.63 12.36
CA ALA A 271 -21.32 6.59 13.17
C ALA A 271 -22.08 5.26 13.06
N ARG A 272 -23.43 5.30 13.19
CA ARG A 272 -24.28 4.11 13.07
C ARG A 272 -24.12 3.44 11.70
N ARG A 273 -24.21 4.20 10.61
CA ARG A 273 -24.01 3.66 9.26
C ARG A 273 -22.65 2.95 9.12
N ILE A 274 -21.58 3.55 9.67
CA ILE A 274 -20.24 2.95 9.62
C ILE A 274 -20.15 1.70 10.50
N LEU A 275 -20.81 1.66 11.66
CA LEU A 275 -20.91 0.47 12.50
C LEU A 275 -21.70 -0.65 11.81
N ASP A 276 -22.79 -0.33 11.13
CA ASP A 276 -23.57 -1.29 10.33
C ASP A 276 -22.74 -1.87 9.18
N ASP A 277 -21.87 -1.04 8.56
CA ASP A 277 -20.90 -1.50 7.58
C ASP A 277 -19.88 -2.45 8.21
N LEU A 278 -19.38 -2.17 9.41
CA LEU A 278 -18.46 -3.05 10.15
C LEU A 278 -19.12 -4.39 10.51
N VAL A 279 -20.41 -4.39 10.87
CA VAL A 279 -21.20 -5.62 11.10
C VAL A 279 -21.32 -6.43 9.81
N ARG A 280 -21.74 -5.79 8.71
CA ARG A 280 -21.93 -6.44 7.41
C ARG A 280 -20.64 -7.05 6.88
N GLU A 281 -19.50 -6.42 7.14
CA GLU A 281 -18.18 -6.90 6.75
C GLU A 281 -17.60 -7.93 7.73
N GLY A 282 -18.26 -8.20 8.84
CA GLY A 282 -17.89 -9.22 9.81
C GLY A 282 -16.78 -8.82 10.79
N PHE A 283 -16.54 -7.51 11.00
CA PHE A 283 -15.59 -7.01 11.99
C PHE A 283 -16.17 -7.04 13.39
N VAL A 284 -17.42 -6.68 13.52
CA VAL A 284 -18.16 -6.62 14.78
C VAL A 284 -19.48 -7.36 14.65
N ALA A 285 -20.06 -7.77 15.77
CA ALA A 285 -21.41 -8.25 15.89
C ALA A 285 -22.26 -7.18 16.58
N GLU A 286 -23.54 -7.09 16.23
CA GLU A 286 -24.52 -6.21 16.90
C GLU A 286 -25.59 -7.07 17.56
N SER A 287 -25.93 -6.73 18.80
CA SER A 287 -27.07 -7.31 19.51
C SER A 287 -27.65 -6.23 20.42
N GLU A 288 -28.95 -5.99 20.29
CA GLU A 288 -29.71 -5.03 21.12
C GLU A 288 -29.07 -3.63 21.17
N GLY A 289 -28.55 -3.13 20.06
CA GLY A 289 -27.87 -1.82 19.97
C GLY A 289 -26.45 -1.78 20.51
N THR A 290 -25.90 -2.93 20.94
CA THR A 290 -24.53 -3.09 21.44
C THR A 290 -23.66 -3.77 20.39
N TYR A 291 -22.50 -3.17 20.11
CA TYR A 291 -21.52 -3.66 19.17
C TYR A 291 -20.37 -4.32 19.90
N THR A 292 -20.02 -5.54 19.52
CA THR A 292 -18.92 -6.33 20.09
C THR A 292 -17.96 -6.81 19.02
N CYS A 293 -16.70 -7.05 19.39
CA CYS A 293 -15.78 -7.70 18.45
C CYS A 293 -16.32 -9.09 18.10
N ARG A 294 -16.34 -9.45 16.83
CA ARG A 294 -16.72 -10.78 16.38
C ARG A 294 -15.60 -11.76 16.71
N SER A 295 -15.57 -12.24 17.93
CA SER A 295 -14.77 -13.38 18.36
C SER A 295 -15.62 -14.64 18.25
N GLY A 296 -15.00 -15.80 17.92
CA GLY A 296 -15.72 -17.07 17.95
C GLY A 296 -16.39 -17.26 19.33
N ARG A 297 -17.54 -17.95 19.39
CA ARG A 297 -18.33 -18.13 20.63
C ARG A 297 -17.49 -18.58 21.84
N ASP A 298 -16.39 -19.30 21.60
CA ASP A 298 -15.49 -19.80 22.64
C ASP A 298 -14.58 -18.72 23.28
N ASP A 299 -14.40 -17.56 22.63
CA ASP A 299 -13.51 -16.49 23.10
C ASP A 299 -14.16 -15.56 24.13
N LEU A 300 -15.47 -15.34 24.04
CA LEU A 300 -16.17 -14.49 25.02
C LEU A 300 -16.21 -15.14 26.41
N ASP A 301 -16.33 -16.45 26.48
CA ASP A 301 -16.34 -17.17 27.76
C ASP A 301 -14.93 -17.27 28.38
N ARG A 302 -13.87 -17.47 27.59
CA ARG A 302 -12.48 -17.50 28.07
C ARG A 302 -11.99 -16.14 28.60
N ARG A 303 -12.41 -15.01 27.96
CA ARG A 303 -11.99 -13.68 28.40
C ARG A 303 -12.67 -13.22 29.68
N ARG A 304 -13.86 -13.74 30.01
CA ARG A 304 -14.51 -13.49 31.30
C ARG A 304 -13.78 -14.18 32.47
N ASP A 305 -13.16 -15.33 32.20
CA ASP A 305 -12.46 -16.11 33.21
C ASP A 305 -11.00 -15.66 33.46
N GLU A 306 -10.35 -14.99 32.49
CA GLU A 306 -8.91 -14.67 32.54
C GLU A 306 -8.58 -13.23 32.99
N GLY A 307 -9.54 -12.32 33.20
CA GLY A 307 -9.31 -10.96 33.78
C GLY A 307 -8.30 -10.07 33.05
N ARG A 308 -8.12 -10.24 31.72
CA ARG A 308 -6.92 -9.76 30.97
C ARG A 308 -7.16 -8.50 30.11
N CYS A 309 -7.98 -7.54 30.58
CA CYS A 309 -8.29 -6.32 29.80
C CYS A 309 -7.51 -5.06 30.21
N ASP A 310 -6.80 -5.05 31.33
CA ASP A 310 -6.31 -3.79 31.92
C ASP A 310 -5.06 -3.20 31.25
N GLY A 311 -4.27 -3.97 30.50
CA GLY A 311 -3.05 -3.47 29.84
C GLY A 311 -3.24 -2.93 28.42
N VAL A 312 -4.34 -3.30 27.74
CA VAL A 312 -4.55 -2.96 26.31
C VAL A 312 -5.29 -1.63 26.16
N ALA A 313 -6.10 -1.24 27.14
CA ALA A 313 -6.89 -0.01 27.10
C ALA A 313 -6.02 1.25 27.10
N ASP A 314 -4.90 1.25 27.81
CA ASP A 314 -4.00 2.41 27.89
C ASP A 314 -3.16 2.59 26.63
N ALA A 315 -2.71 1.50 25.98
CA ALA A 315 -2.00 1.56 24.71
C ALA A 315 -2.90 2.07 23.58
N VAL A 316 -4.17 1.64 23.56
CA VAL A 316 -5.15 2.09 22.56
C VAL A 316 -5.53 3.56 22.74
N ARG A 317 -5.59 4.05 23.98
CA ARG A 317 -5.85 5.49 24.27
C ARG A 317 -4.72 6.38 23.78
N ALA A 318 -3.46 5.96 23.90
CA ALA A 318 -2.30 6.71 23.42
C ALA A 318 -2.24 6.76 21.88
N GLU A 319 -2.58 5.66 21.19
CA GLU A 319 -2.59 5.63 19.71
C GLU A 319 -3.76 6.41 19.08
N CYS A 320 -4.91 6.52 19.76
CA CYS A 320 -6.04 7.33 19.27
C CYS A 320 -5.76 8.85 19.30
N VAL A 321 -4.87 9.31 20.16
CA VAL A 321 -4.53 10.74 20.32
C VAL A 321 -3.34 11.14 19.43
N GLY A 322 -2.50 10.19 19.00
CA GLY A 322 -1.24 10.45 18.29
C GLY A 322 -1.27 10.25 16.77
N LEU A 323 -2.42 9.94 16.15
CA LEU A 323 -2.54 9.78 14.69
C LEU A 323 -2.66 11.14 13.98
N ASP A 324 -1.65 11.98 14.16
CA ASP A 324 -1.45 13.20 13.36
C ASP A 324 -0.83 12.79 12.02
N ASP A 325 -1.68 12.55 11.02
CA ASP A 325 -1.31 12.11 9.67
C ASP A 325 -0.72 13.28 8.85
N ARG A 326 0.34 13.94 9.39
CA ARG A 326 1.02 15.03 8.65
C ARG A 326 1.81 14.52 7.44
N ASP A 327 2.04 13.22 7.33
CA ASP A 327 2.87 12.63 6.26
C ASP A 327 2.09 11.93 5.14
N ALA A 328 0.74 11.95 5.17
CA ALA A 328 -0.09 11.33 4.13
C ALA A 328 -0.41 12.26 2.94
N VAL A 329 0.21 13.44 2.90
CA VAL A 329 0.05 14.38 1.79
C VAL A 329 1.20 14.15 0.81
N ASP A 330 0.89 13.76 -0.43
CA ASP A 330 1.81 14.01 -1.55
C ASP A 330 2.24 15.47 -1.46
N GLY A 331 3.52 15.70 -1.14
CA GLY A 331 4.09 17.03 -0.98
C GLY A 331 4.17 17.80 -2.30
N ASP A 332 3.02 18.20 -2.82
CA ASP A 332 2.88 19.18 -3.87
C ASP A 332 2.40 20.49 -3.25
N ALA A 333 3.34 21.26 -2.72
CA ALA A 333 3.15 22.69 -2.58
C ALA A 333 3.02 23.29 -4.00
N PRO A 334 2.05 24.18 -4.25
CA PRO A 334 1.98 24.87 -5.53
C PRO A 334 3.23 25.73 -5.67
N VAL A 335 4.03 25.45 -6.68
CA VAL A 335 5.07 26.38 -7.15
C VAL A 335 4.34 27.63 -7.59
N GLY A 336 4.49 28.71 -6.82
CA GLY A 336 3.93 30.03 -7.10
C GLY A 336 4.37 30.48 -8.49
N ARG A 337 3.42 30.75 -9.36
CA ARG A 337 3.66 31.52 -10.58
C ARG A 337 3.96 32.95 -10.16
N PRO A 338 4.97 33.61 -10.72
CA PRO A 338 5.14 35.06 -10.52
C PRO A 338 3.94 35.79 -11.14
N HIS A 339 3.39 36.71 -10.38
CA HIS A 339 2.44 37.71 -10.85
C HIS A 339 3.10 38.51 -11.96
N ASP A 340 2.53 38.47 -13.15
CA ASP A 340 2.75 39.50 -14.16
C ASP A 340 1.47 40.32 -14.27
N ASP A 341 1.60 41.56 -13.80
CA ASP A 341 0.57 42.59 -13.70
C ASP A 341 0.76 43.49 -14.91
N THR A 342 0.04 43.20 -16.01
CA THR A 342 -0.21 44.25 -17.03
C THR A 342 -1.53 43.96 -17.76
N ARG A 343 -2.57 44.72 -17.37
CA ARG A 343 -3.69 45.04 -18.25
C ARG A 343 -3.28 46.22 -19.16
N PRO A 344 -3.85 46.29 -20.38
CA PRO A 344 -4.79 47.36 -20.63
C PRO A 344 -6.08 46.97 -21.33
N GLU A 345 -7.07 47.82 -21.08
CA GLU A 345 -8.42 47.89 -21.63
C GLU A 345 -8.49 48.16 -23.13
N ALA A 346 -9.51 47.69 -23.84
CA ALA A 346 -10.54 48.47 -24.53
C ALA A 346 -11.25 47.64 -25.63
N ARG A 347 -12.57 47.78 -25.66
CA ARG A 347 -13.53 47.34 -26.71
C ARG A 347 -13.53 48.39 -27.85
N PRO A 348 -14.42 48.33 -28.91
CA PRO A 348 -15.26 47.24 -29.45
C PRO A 348 -15.35 47.22 -31.00
N ASP A 349 -16.28 46.41 -31.49
CA ASP A 349 -17.08 46.50 -32.74
C ASP A 349 -16.62 45.80 -34.04
N GLY A 350 -17.54 44.97 -34.51
CA GLY A 350 -18.08 45.05 -35.87
C GLY A 350 -17.84 43.90 -36.83
N GLY A 351 -18.89 43.14 -37.13
CA GLY A 351 -19.22 42.87 -38.53
C GLY A 351 -19.00 41.49 -39.13
N ASP A 352 -20.13 40.82 -39.30
CA ASP A 352 -20.56 40.03 -40.44
C ASP A 352 -19.69 38.85 -41.02
N GLY A 353 -20.37 37.68 -41.07
CA GLY A 353 -20.00 36.53 -41.91
C GLY A 353 -20.16 36.78 -43.43
N PRO A 354 -20.22 35.79 -44.32
CA PRO A 354 -20.53 34.36 -44.18
C PRO A 354 -19.71 33.38 -45.04
N GLU A 355 -19.96 32.08 -44.81
CA GLU A 355 -20.06 30.96 -45.78
C GLU A 355 -18.87 30.42 -46.62
N ILE A 356 -18.80 29.05 -46.59
CA ILE A 356 -18.54 28.07 -47.68
C ILE A 356 -17.05 27.77 -48.01
N LEU A 357 -16.56 26.64 -47.59
CA LEU A 357 -16.39 25.32 -48.24
C LEU A 357 -15.64 24.37 -47.30
#